data_dac6576403eda2af75f772f0f8900eb3
#
_entry.id   dac6576403eda2af75f772f0f8900eb3
#
_cell.length_a   1.000
_cell.length_b   1.000
_cell.length_c   1.000
_cell.angle_alpha   90.00
_cell.angle_beta   90.00
_cell.angle_gamma   90.00
#
_symmetry.space_group_name_H-M   'P 1'
#
loop_
_entity.id
_entity.type
_entity.pdbx_description
1 polymer ?
#
loop_
_entity_poly.entity_id
_entity_poly.type
_entity_poly.pdbx_seq_one_letter_code
_entity_poly.pdbx_strand_id
1 'polypeptide(L)'
;MSDTSGVGDYQNPVKFDFAVPANLTGGARLIHGANRGLMPASALEALYEHFCASCQYGSLTVGGLFGQYQRWMGLNDADVAWLEAVGRAFAAAGGSGSVILADVALEAGLRAAGVSVTRADIQVSSPTLSGIDPATGYIEDPVNSATGNFVLPETDVVFGGPSQGLAISRMYNSTLAAAYDEPEACGVLGPGWSTILDQRLIVTDEQARWVRDDGREIVFPLTGRNGVSGSPTAEGCHTVEGPWRAAQDNVWISRGDAADLAGVQGATVAGPVWIVADNTGSRLIFTAEGAWVGSTSGAGDGIWIERRDGMAISMHSEWGRSVDLFYAQGRLAKAVASDGRSVSYAYDSHGRLVEVTRPDGVHRYQWDGWLLSQVIDASGVAQC
;
A
#
# COMPACT_ATOMS: atom_id res chain seq x y z
N MET A 1 1.29 -5.87 63.04
CA MET A 1 0.41 -4.78 62.60
C MET A 1 0.72 -4.49 61.16
N SER A 2 -0.10 -5.06 60.32
CA SER A 2 -0.08 -5.00 58.88
C SER A 2 -0.88 -3.79 58.44
N ASP A 3 -0.29 -2.98 57.59
CA ASP A 3 -1.05 -1.94 56.89
C ASP A 3 -0.97 -2.24 55.38
N THR A 4 -2.08 -2.74 54.87
CA THR A 4 -2.33 -2.95 53.45
C THR A 4 -3.11 -1.77 52.93
N SER A 5 -2.41 -0.75 52.48
CA SER A 5 -3.04 0.38 51.80
C SER A 5 -3.17 0.07 50.30
N GLY A 6 -4.38 -0.08 49.91
CA GLY A 6 -5.08 0.31 48.70
C GLY A 6 -4.30 0.40 47.39
N VAL A 7 -4.42 -0.64 46.56
CA VAL A 7 -4.29 -0.52 45.11
C VAL A 7 -5.48 0.33 44.66
N GLY A 8 -5.23 1.57 44.30
CA GLY A 8 -6.23 2.43 43.68
C GLY A 8 -6.62 1.84 42.32
N ASP A 9 -7.91 1.67 42.13
CA ASP A 9 -8.53 1.44 40.85
C ASP A 9 -8.06 2.52 39.85
N TYR A 10 -7.17 2.19 38.97
CA TYR A 10 -6.92 2.99 37.79
C TYR A 10 -8.19 2.90 36.91
N GLN A 11 -9.10 3.85 37.12
CA GLN A 11 -10.19 4.05 36.17
C GLN A 11 -9.59 4.28 34.80
N ASN A 12 -10.02 3.50 33.82
CA ASN A 12 -9.66 3.73 32.42
C ASN A 12 -9.85 5.20 32.08
N PRO A 13 -8.84 5.87 31.49
CA PRO A 13 -8.97 7.27 31.16
C PRO A 13 -10.17 7.44 30.23
N VAL A 14 -11.03 8.40 30.55
CA VAL A 14 -12.19 8.74 29.72
C VAL A 14 -11.63 9.15 28.36
N LYS A 15 -11.99 8.41 27.31
CA LYS A 15 -11.62 8.76 25.95
C LYS A 15 -12.52 9.88 25.45
N PHE A 16 -11.95 10.76 24.67
CA PHE A 16 -12.63 11.88 24.04
C PHE A 16 -12.36 11.90 22.56
N ASP A 17 -13.43 12.08 21.79
CA ASP A 17 -13.36 12.39 20.37
C ASP A 17 -13.51 13.89 20.13
N PHE A 18 -12.93 14.37 19.05
CA PHE A 18 -13.10 15.76 18.62
C PHE A 18 -13.40 15.81 17.11
N ALA A 19 -14.32 16.67 16.75
CA ALA A 19 -14.71 16.86 15.35
C ALA A 19 -15.27 18.27 15.12
N VAL A 20 -15.30 18.68 13.86
CA VAL A 20 -16.05 19.83 13.39
C VAL A 20 -17.36 19.31 12.79
N PRO A 21 -18.54 19.55 13.41
CA PRO A 21 -19.81 18.98 12.98
C PRO A 21 -20.15 19.26 11.51
N ALA A 22 -19.81 20.47 11.02
CA ALA A 22 -20.04 20.85 9.64
C ALA A 22 -19.27 19.99 8.63
N ASN A 23 -18.06 19.54 8.98
CA ASN A 23 -17.26 18.67 8.12
C ASN A 23 -17.87 17.27 8.02
N LEU A 24 -18.40 16.74 9.13
CA LEU A 24 -19.08 15.44 9.15
C LEU A 24 -20.34 15.44 8.28
N THR A 25 -21.19 16.45 8.44
CA THR A 25 -22.41 16.59 7.63
C THR A 25 -22.09 16.94 6.18
N GLY A 26 -21.01 17.66 5.92
CA GLY A 26 -20.48 17.93 4.58
C GLY A 26 -20.03 16.65 3.89
N GLY A 27 -19.25 15.81 4.59
CA GLY A 27 -18.81 14.49 4.12
C GLY A 27 -20.00 13.57 3.79
N ALA A 28 -21.00 13.51 4.66
CA ALA A 28 -22.23 12.76 4.42
C ALA A 28 -22.92 13.17 3.11
N ARG A 29 -23.05 14.47 2.86
CA ARG A 29 -23.65 14.99 1.61
C ARG A 29 -22.84 14.62 0.37
N LEU A 30 -21.51 14.64 0.46
CA LEU A 30 -20.65 14.25 -0.66
C LEU A 30 -20.82 12.77 -1.00
N ILE A 31 -20.80 11.88 -0.01
CA ILE A 31 -21.03 10.45 -0.20
C ILE A 31 -22.41 10.19 -0.79
N HIS A 32 -23.44 10.82 -0.23
CA HIS A 32 -24.80 10.67 -0.74
C HIS A 32 -24.93 11.17 -2.18
N GLY A 33 -24.32 12.33 -2.52
CA GLY A 33 -24.30 12.87 -3.88
C GLY A 33 -23.60 11.94 -4.86
N ALA A 34 -22.44 11.41 -4.46
CA ALA A 34 -21.69 10.45 -5.27
C ALA A 34 -22.49 9.16 -5.49
N ASN A 35 -23.08 8.59 -4.43
CA ASN A 35 -23.88 7.38 -4.52
C ASN A 35 -25.10 7.53 -5.45
N ARG A 36 -25.77 8.69 -5.42
CA ARG A 36 -26.88 8.99 -6.33
C ARG A 36 -26.48 9.17 -7.79
N GLY A 37 -25.23 9.55 -8.05
CA GLY A 37 -24.68 9.67 -9.40
C GLY A 37 -24.29 8.33 -10.02
N LEU A 38 -24.24 7.27 -9.24
CA LEU A 38 -23.87 5.94 -9.71
C LEU A 38 -25.03 5.24 -10.41
N MET A 39 -24.68 4.42 -11.39
CA MET A 39 -25.67 3.58 -12.09
C MET A 39 -26.19 2.49 -11.15
N PRO A 40 -27.48 2.21 -11.07
CA PRO A 40 -28.01 1.10 -10.29
C PRO A 40 -27.40 -0.24 -10.72
N ALA A 41 -27.19 -1.15 -9.77
CA ALA A 41 -26.60 -2.46 -10.03
C ALA A 41 -27.38 -3.25 -11.11
N SER A 42 -28.71 -3.18 -11.07
CA SER A 42 -29.57 -3.82 -12.08
C SER A 42 -29.41 -3.25 -13.48
N ALA A 43 -29.12 -1.96 -13.62
CA ALA A 43 -28.85 -1.34 -14.92
C ALA A 43 -27.49 -1.75 -15.47
N LEU A 44 -26.47 -1.84 -14.58
CA LEU A 44 -25.13 -2.37 -14.95
C LEU A 44 -25.22 -3.84 -15.38
N GLU A 45 -26.00 -4.65 -14.67
CA GLU A 45 -26.22 -6.06 -14.99
C GLU A 45 -26.89 -6.22 -16.35
N ALA A 46 -27.93 -5.42 -16.64
CA ALA A 46 -28.60 -5.42 -17.94
C ALA A 46 -27.66 -5.01 -19.10
N LEU A 47 -26.82 -4.01 -18.88
CA LEU A 47 -25.79 -3.60 -19.86
C LEU A 47 -24.76 -4.71 -20.08
N TYR A 48 -24.36 -5.40 -19.03
CA TYR A 48 -23.43 -6.52 -19.11
C TYR A 48 -24.06 -7.70 -19.89
N GLU A 49 -25.30 -8.06 -19.61
CA GLU A 49 -26.03 -9.08 -20.36
C GLU A 49 -26.15 -8.73 -21.85
N HIS A 50 -26.45 -7.47 -22.15
CA HIS A 50 -26.48 -6.98 -23.53
C HIS A 50 -25.10 -7.06 -24.20
N PHE A 51 -24.04 -6.69 -23.49
CA PHE A 51 -22.67 -6.82 -23.97
C PHE A 51 -22.32 -8.28 -24.27
N CYS A 52 -22.60 -9.21 -23.36
CA CYS A 52 -22.35 -10.64 -23.54
C CYS A 52 -23.12 -11.21 -24.72
N ALA A 53 -24.38 -10.79 -24.91
CA ALA A 53 -25.20 -11.22 -26.06
C ALA A 53 -24.65 -10.71 -27.40
N SER A 54 -23.97 -9.55 -27.38
CA SER A 54 -23.40 -8.92 -28.59
C SER A 54 -21.95 -9.36 -28.86
N CYS A 55 -21.30 -9.96 -27.88
CA CYS A 55 -19.88 -10.33 -27.95
C CYS A 55 -19.70 -11.75 -28.49
N GLN A 56 -18.90 -11.90 -29.55
CA GLN A 56 -18.63 -13.21 -30.16
C GLN A 56 -17.65 -14.07 -29.36
N TYR A 57 -17.08 -13.56 -28.29
CA TYR A 57 -16.05 -14.22 -27.49
C TYR A 57 -16.57 -14.96 -26.25
N GLY A 58 -17.88 -15.12 -26.12
CA GLY A 58 -18.52 -15.80 -25.00
C GLY A 58 -18.77 -14.90 -23.78
N SER A 59 -19.40 -15.46 -22.76
CA SER A 59 -19.69 -14.75 -21.53
C SER A 59 -18.48 -14.77 -20.58
N LEU A 60 -18.08 -13.60 -20.09
CA LEU A 60 -17.17 -13.50 -18.96
C LEU A 60 -17.95 -13.83 -17.68
N THR A 61 -17.40 -14.67 -16.81
CA THR A 61 -18.02 -14.94 -15.52
C THR A 61 -17.60 -13.83 -14.53
N VAL A 62 -18.49 -12.90 -14.22
CA VAL A 62 -18.24 -11.77 -13.31
C VAL A 62 -18.51 -12.10 -11.83
N GLY A 63 -18.79 -13.35 -11.51
CA GLY A 63 -18.77 -13.93 -10.16
C GLY A 63 -19.38 -13.12 -9.03
N GLY A 64 -20.65 -12.68 -9.15
CA GLY A 64 -21.33 -11.96 -8.07
C GLY A 64 -20.91 -10.48 -7.94
N LEU A 65 -20.22 -9.92 -8.93
CA LEU A 65 -19.77 -8.52 -8.96
C LEU A 65 -20.91 -7.52 -8.71
N PHE A 66 -22.06 -7.72 -9.38
CA PHE A 66 -23.21 -6.82 -9.23
C PHE A 66 -23.82 -6.86 -7.82
N GLY A 67 -23.86 -8.04 -7.20
CA GLY A 67 -24.27 -8.18 -5.81
C GLY A 67 -23.30 -7.52 -4.83
N GLN A 68 -21.99 -7.57 -5.10
CA GLN A 68 -20.98 -6.87 -4.32
C GLN A 68 -21.09 -5.36 -4.49
N TYR A 69 -21.29 -4.89 -5.72
CA TYR A 69 -21.50 -3.48 -6.02
C TYR A 69 -22.76 -2.93 -5.32
N GLN A 70 -23.88 -3.66 -5.37
CA GLN A 70 -25.10 -3.28 -4.67
C GLN A 70 -24.90 -3.21 -3.15
N ARG A 71 -24.17 -4.18 -2.58
CA ARG A 71 -23.82 -4.18 -1.16
C ARG A 71 -22.94 -2.98 -0.79
N TRP A 72 -21.97 -2.66 -1.62
CA TRP A 72 -21.12 -1.49 -1.42
C TRP A 72 -21.92 -0.17 -1.46
N MET A 73 -22.87 -0.02 -2.38
CA MET A 73 -23.78 1.13 -2.41
C MET A 73 -24.61 1.24 -1.11
N GLY A 74 -25.11 0.11 -0.61
CA GLY A 74 -25.84 0.05 0.66
C GLY A 74 -24.97 0.42 1.87
N LEU A 75 -23.68 0.06 1.86
CA LEU A 75 -22.74 0.47 2.89
C LEU A 75 -22.47 1.98 2.85
N ASN A 76 -22.39 2.58 1.67
CA ASN A 76 -22.26 4.04 1.53
C ASN A 76 -23.48 4.77 2.13
N ASP A 77 -24.69 4.26 1.94
CA ASP A 77 -25.91 4.83 2.53
C ASP A 77 -25.90 4.69 4.07
N ALA A 78 -25.43 3.58 4.60
CA ALA A 78 -25.23 3.38 6.03
C ALA A 78 -24.19 4.37 6.60
N ASP A 79 -23.11 4.63 5.87
CA ASP A 79 -22.09 5.61 6.23
C ASP A 79 -22.64 7.03 6.27
N VAL A 80 -23.47 7.41 5.31
CA VAL A 80 -24.17 8.69 5.32
C VAL A 80 -24.99 8.86 6.59
N ALA A 81 -25.80 7.86 6.91
CA ALA A 81 -26.65 7.88 8.12
C ALA A 81 -25.81 7.98 9.40
N TRP A 82 -24.71 7.26 9.47
CA TRP A 82 -23.78 7.29 10.59
C TRP A 82 -23.11 8.67 10.75
N LEU A 83 -22.53 9.21 9.67
CA LEU A 83 -21.89 10.54 9.67
C LEU A 83 -22.87 11.66 10.06
N GLU A 84 -24.12 11.58 9.60
CA GLU A 84 -25.15 12.53 10.00
C GLU A 84 -25.52 12.41 11.48
N ALA A 85 -25.59 11.19 12.03
CA ALA A 85 -25.86 10.97 13.43
C ALA A 85 -24.73 11.48 14.33
N VAL A 86 -23.46 11.17 13.95
CA VAL A 86 -22.28 11.69 14.64
C VAL A 86 -22.24 13.21 14.57
N GLY A 87 -22.42 13.77 13.37
CA GLY A 87 -22.44 15.24 13.19
C GLY A 87 -23.51 15.93 14.05
N ARG A 88 -24.70 15.33 14.18
CA ARG A 88 -25.75 15.82 15.10
C ARG A 88 -25.34 15.73 16.57
N ALA A 89 -24.70 14.62 16.99
CA ALA A 89 -24.23 14.46 18.37
C ALA A 89 -23.21 15.53 18.74
N PHE A 90 -22.24 15.78 17.87
CA PHE A 90 -21.23 16.85 18.08
C PHE A 90 -21.87 18.25 18.02
N ALA A 91 -22.80 18.50 17.11
CA ALA A 91 -23.50 19.78 17.04
C ALA A 91 -24.34 20.06 18.31
N ALA A 92 -24.94 19.03 18.89
CA ALA A 92 -25.69 19.14 20.15
C ALA A 92 -24.79 19.41 21.38
N ALA A 93 -23.53 18.99 21.34
CA ALA A 93 -22.54 19.24 22.38
C ALA A 93 -22.01 20.70 22.37
N GLY A 94 -22.20 21.44 21.28
CA GLY A 94 -22.01 22.90 21.22
C GLY A 94 -21.06 23.39 20.13
N GLY A 95 -21.46 24.39 19.40
CA GLY A 95 -20.60 25.27 18.63
C GLY A 95 -20.45 24.96 17.14
N SER A 96 -19.89 25.95 16.44
CA SER A 96 -19.58 25.90 15.00
C SER A 96 -18.12 25.57 14.69
N GLY A 97 -17.31 25.36 15.74
CA GLY A 97 -15.88 25.02 15.62
C GLY A 97 -15.58 23.56 15.95
N SER A 98 -14.36 23.29 16.32
CA SER A 98 -13.96 21.98 16.84
C SER A 98 -14.63 21.72 18.19
N VAL A 99 -15.34 20.61 18.29
CA VAL A 99 -16.09 20.20 19.48
C VAL A 99 -15.47 18.93 20.03
N ILE A 100 -15.33 18.87 21.37
CA ILE A 100 -14.85 17.68 22.08
C ILE A 100 -16.06 17.00 22.72
N LEU A 101 -16.19 15.69 22.51
CA LEU A 101 -17.25 14.87 23.06
C LEU A 101 -16.67 13.61 23.68
N ALA A 102 -17.13 13.24 24.88
CA ALA A 102 -16.74 11.98 25.47
C ALA A 102 -17.38 10.80 24.70
N ASP A 103 -16.63 9.71 24.54
CA ASP A 103 -17.10 8.49 23.84
C ASP A 103 -18.47 8.03 24.31
N VAL A 104 -18.69 8.02 25.65
CA VAL A 104 -19.98 7.61 26.25
C VAL A 104 -21.13 8.49 25.78
N ALA A 105 -20.90 9.79 25.61
CA ALA A 105 -21.92 10.73 25.15
C ALA A 105 -22.20 10.55 23.63
N LEU A 106 -21.14 10.29 22.84
CA LEU A 106 -21.24 9.97 21.43
C LEU A 106 -22.03 8.67 21.23
N GLU A 107 -21.69 7.61 21.95
CA GLU A 107 -22.41 6.34 21.92
C GLU A 107 -23.90 6.50 22.29
N ALA A 108 -24.21 7.27 23.32
CA ALA A 108 -25.59 7.53 23.71
C ALA A 108 -26.35 8.26 22.57
N GLY A 109 -25.72 9.23 21.91
CA GLY A 109 -26.28 9.93 20.75
C GLY A 109 -26.56 9.01 19.56
N LEU A 110 -25.63 8.11 19.23
CA LEU A 110 -25.77 7.14 18.17
C LEU A 110 -26.92 6.15 18.46
N ARG A 111 -26.98 5.60 19.68
CA ARG A 111 -28.08 4.72 20.12
C ARG A 111 -29.42 5.42 20.07
N ALA A 112 -29.50 6.68 20.48
CA ALA A 112 -30.72 7.47 20.43
C ALA A 112 -31.18 7.72 18.97
N ALA A 113 -30.24 7.81 18.04
CA ALA A 113 -30.51 7.92 16.60
C ALA A 113 -30.85 6.59 15.92
N GLY A 114 -30.79 5.47 16.64
CA GLY A 114 -31.00 4.14 16.09
C GLY A 114 -29.86 3.65 15.18
N VAL A 115 -28.68 4.28 15.30
CA VAL A 115 -27.50 3.94 14.50
C VAL A 115 -26.58 3.04 15.33
N SER A 116 -26.00 2.02 14.71
CA SER A 116 -25.06 1.14 15.39
C SER A 116 -23.84 1.93 15.88
N VAL A 117 -23.46 1.70 17.13
CA VAL A 117 -22.23 2.28 17.72
C VAL A 117 -21.00 1.65 17.09
N THR A 118 -21.09 0.37 16.77
CA THR A 118 -20.04 -0.38 16.11
C THR A 118 -20.34 -0.48 14.63
N ARG A 119 -19.45 0.02 13.79
CA ARG A 119 -19.48 -0.21 12.34
C ARG A 119 -18.87 -1.60 12.05
N ALA A 120 -19.46 -2.63 12.66
CA ALA A 120 -18.94 -4.00 12.60
C ALA A 120 -18.82 -4.55 11.16
N ASP A 121 -19.61 -4.03 10.24
CA ASP A 121 -19.64 -4.45 8.84
C ASP A 121 -18.67 -3.66 7.94
N ILE A 122 -18.10 -2.57 8.43
CA ILE A 122 -17.09 -1.81 7.75
C ILE A 122 -15.78 -2.00 8.51
N GLN A 123 -15.04 -3.01 8.11
CA GLN A 123 -13.63 -3.06 8.46
C GLN A 123 -12.93 -1.94 7.69
N VAL A 124 -12.91 -0.76 8.27
CA VAL A 124 -11.95 0.26 7.88
C VAL A 124 -10.63 -0.25 8.42
N SER A 125 -9.91 -0.95 7.57
CA SER A 125 -8.54 -1.26 7.88
C SER A 125 -7.81 0.05 8.06
N SER A 126 -7.04 0.15 9.12
CA SER A 126 -6.19 1.32 9.31
C SER A 126 -5.37 1.52 8.03
N PRO A 127 -5.34 2.71 7.45
CA PRO A 127 -4.49 2.98 6.30
C PRO A 127 -3.05 2.62 6.70
N THR A 128 -2.30 2.08 5.76
CA THR A 128 -0.88 1.84 5.99
C THR A 128 -0.23 3.17 6.32
N LEU A 129 0.60 3.21 7.37
CA LEU A 129 1.24 4.45 7.82
C LEU A 129 2.13 5.07 6.76
N SER A 130 2.67 4.24 5.86
CA SER A 130 3.63 4.61 4.82
C SER A 130 3.13 4.23 3.43
N GLY A 131 3.71 4.83 2.41
CA GLY A 131 3.39 4.61 1.01
C GLY A 131 2.16 5.39 0.54
N ILE A 132 1.77 5.13 -0.70
CA ILE A 132 0.57 5.72 -1.31
C ILE A 132 -0.60 4.76 -1.09
N ASP A 133 -1.48 5.10 -0.15
CA ASP A 133 -2.70 4.33 0.09
C ASP A 133 -3.83 4.87 -0.80
N PRO A 134 -4.37 4.06 -1.73
CA PRO A 134 -5.45 4.50 -2.62
C PRO A 134 -6.79 4.74 -1.90
N ALA A 135 -6.93 4.27 -0.65
CA ALA A 135 -8.13 4.45 0.15
C ALA A 135 -8.15 5.77 0.93
N THR A 136 -7.08 6.56 0.86
CA THR A 136 -6.94 7.83 1.58
C THR A 136 -6.79 9.01 0.62
N GLY A 137 -7.16 10.20 1.08
CA GLY A 137 -6.95 11.45 0.34
C GLY A 137 -5.61 12.10 0.67
N TYR A 138 -5.16 13.00 -0.19
CA TYR A 138 -3.97 13.82 0.01
C TYR A 138 -4.37 15.30 0.07
N ILE A 139 -3.70 16.07 0.96
CA ILE A 139 -3.92 17.51 1.13
C ILE A 139 -2.65 18.20 0.66
N GLU A 140 -2.83 19.29 -0.10
CA GLU A 140 -1.74 20.14 -0.63
C GLU A 140 -0.62 19.32 -1.27
N ASP A 141 -1.03 18.19 -1.90
CA ASP A 141 -0.15 17.24 -2.54
C ASP A 141 1.33 17.44 -2.13
N PRO A 142 1.90 16.67 -1.17
CA PRO A 142 1.68 15.22 -1.06
C PRO A 142 1.47 14.69 0.39
N VAL A 143 0.68 15.34 1.24
CA VAL A 143 0.43 14.89 2.61
C VAL A 143 -0.82 14.01 2.68
N ASN A 144 -0.67 12.78 3.15
CA ASN A 144 -1.79 11.88 3.38
C ASN A 144 -2.70 12.42 4.50
N SER A 145 -3.96 12.70 4.19
CA SER A 145 -4.90 13.32 5.13
C SER A 145 -5.32 12.44 6.31
N ALA A 146 -5.13 11.13 6.21
CA ALA A 146 -5.51 10.19 7.26
C ALA A 146 -4.34 9.88 8.22
N THR A 147 -3.11 9.84 7.70
CA THR A 147 -1.93 9.42 8.47
C THR A 147 -0.96 10.56 8.77
N GLY A 148 -1.08 11.69 8.07
CA GLY A 148 -0.09 12.77 8.12
C GLY A 148 1.23 12.44 7.42
N ASN A 149 1.31 11.30 6.72
CA ASN A 149 2.52 10.93 6.00
C ASN A 149 2.78 11.89 4.83
N PHE A 150 3.90 12.59 4.87
CA PHE A 150 4.41 13.31 3.71
C PHE A 150 5.13 12.32 2.81
N VAL A 151 4.74 12.26 1.53
CA VAL A 151 5.35 11.40 0.52
C VAL A 151 5.98 12.22 -0.58
N LEU A 152 7.15 11.79 -1.08
CA LEU A 152 7.82 12.43 -2.21
C LEU A 152 8.26 11.35 -3.19
N PRO A 153 7.53 11.16 -4.30
CA PRO A 153 7.91 10.24 -5.36
C PRO A 153 8.98 10.87 -6.25
N GLU A 154 10.04 10.11 -6.54
CA GLU A 154 11.12 10.49 -7.43
C GLU A 154 11.47 9.34 -8.37
N THR A 155 11.78 9.63 -9.62
CA THR A 155 12.24 8.64 -10.60
C THR A 155 13.62 9.03 -11.10
N ASP A 156 14.59 8.17 -10.87
CA ASP A 156 16.00 8.44 -11.18
C ASP A 156 16.42 7.87 -12.53
N VAL A 157 15.95 6.66 -12.87
CA VAL A 157 16.16 6.01 -14.16
C VAL A 157 14.87 5.34 -14.59
N VAL A 158 14.46 5.54 -15.84
CA VAL A 158 13.33 4.83 -16.43
C VAL A 158 13.62 4.48 -17.88
N PHE A 159 13.33 3.25 -18.25
CA PHE A 159 13.25 2.82 -19.63
C PHE A 159 11.79 2.81 -20.07
N GLY A 160 11.40 3.75 -20.92
CA GLY A 160 10.05 3.79 -21.49
C GLY A 160 9.80 2.64 -22.45
N GLY A 161 8.53 2.26 -22.64
CA GLY A 161 8.11 1.22 -23.56
C GLY A 161 6.69 0.75 -23.30
N PRO A 162 6.11 -0.08 -24.16
CA PRO A 162 4.75 -0.59 -23.98
C PRO A 162 4.64 -1.68 -22.90
N SER A 163 5.77 -2.20 -22.43
CA SER A 163 5.88 -3.23 -21.42
C SER A 163 6.14 -2.65 -20.02
N GLN A 164 6.14 -3.51 -19.01
CA GLN A 164 6.55 -3.14 -17.66
C GLN A 164 7.93 -2.47 -17.71
N GLY A 165 7.98 -1.17 -17.43
CA GLY A 165 9.18 -0.36 -17.55
C GLY A 165 10.21 -0.73 -16.48
N LEU A 166 11.45 -1.03 -16.88
CA LEU A 166 12.56 -1.10 -15.94
C LEU A 166 12.85 0.31 -15.41
N ALA A 167 12.72 0.50 -14.11
CA ALA A 167 12.93 1.80 -13.49
C ALA A 167 13.59 1.67 -12.11
N ILE A 168 14.37 2.67 -11.76
CA ILE A 168 14.76 2.99 -10.39
C ILE A 168 13.95 4.20 -9.96
N SER A 169 12.95 3.94 -9.14
CA SER A 169 12.13 4.96 -8.50
C SER A 169 12.29 4.84 -6.99
N ARG A 170 12.12 5.92 -6.30
CA ARG A 170 12.18 6.00 -4.84
C ARG A 170 11.03 6.83 -4.31
N MET A 171 10.57 6.47 -3.13
CA MET A 171 9.51 7.15 -2.41
C MET A 171 10.03 7.56 -1.04
N TYR A 172 9.99 8.84 -0.73
CA TYR A 172 10.20 9.28 0.65
C TYR A 172 8.88 9.20 1.42
N ASN A 173 8.98 8.77 2.65
CA ASN A 173 7.87 8.67 3.60
C ASN A 173 8.31 9.27 4.93
N SER A 174 7.67 10.34 5.37
CA SER A 174 8.00 10.96 6.66
C SER A 174 7.72 10.03 7.85
N THR A 175 6.71 9.17 7.74
CA THR A 175 6.40 8.17 8.79
C THR A 175 7.46 7.10 8.90
N LEU A 176 8.04 6.64 7.79
CA LEU A 176 9.18 5.73 7.82
C LEU A 176 10.41 6.41 8.42
N ALA A 177 10.67 7.66 8.05
CA ALA A 177 11.79 8.43 8.59
C ALA A 177 11.65 8.62 10.10
N ALA A 178 10.46 8.92 10.59
CA ALA A 178 10.18 9.12 12.03
C ALA A 178 10.24 7.82 12.85
N ALA A 179 10.00 6.67 12.22
CA ALA A 179 10.00 5.37 12.90
C ALA A 179 11.41 4.75 13.07
N TYR A 180 12.42 5.31 12.42
CA TYR A 180 13.77 4.76 12.45
C TYR A 180 14.61 5.38 13.57
N ASP A 181 14.80 4.63 14.64
CA ASP A 181 15.75 4.97 15.71
C ASP A 181 17.18 4.56 15.37
N GLU A 182 17.37 3.65 14.39
CA GLU A 182 18.69 3.12 14.02
C GLU A 182 18.93 3.12 12.49
N PRO A 183 20.08 3.66 12.02
CA PRO A 183 20.41 3.73 10.59
C PRO A 183 20.53 2.37 9.88
N GLU A 184 20.77 1.29 10.62
CA GLU A 184 20.95 -0.06 10.07
C GLU A 184 19.63 -0.70 9.61
N ALA A 185 18.51 -0.22 10.13
CA ALA A 185 17.17 -0.70 9.74
C ALA A 185 16.62 -0.03 8.47
N CYS A 186 17.34 0.93 7.89
CA CYS A 186 16.93 1.67 6.71
C CYS A 186 17.11 0.86 5.42
N GLY A 187 16.31 1.16 4.41
CA GLY A 187 16.50 0.67 3.06
C GLY A 187 17.81 1.16 2.43
N VAL A 188 18.10 0.70 1.21
CA VAL A 188 19.37 0.98 0.50
C VAL A 188 19.64 2.47 0.25
N LEU A 189 18.64 3.33 0.35
CA LEU A 189 18.75 4.79 0.16
C LEU A 189 18.71 5.59 1.47
N GLY A 190 18.66 4.92 2.62
CA GLY A 190 18.67 5.58 3.93
C GLY A 190 17.29 5.90 4.49
N PRO A 191 17.23 6.64 5.61
CA PRO A 191 16.02 6.89 6.37
C PRO A 191 14.90 7.49 5.53
N GLY A 192 13.69 6.96 5.69
CA GLY A 192 12.48 7.47 5.04
C GLY A 192 12.34 7.09 3.55
N TRP A 193 13.40 6.66 2.88
CA TRP A 193 13.36 6.29 1.47
C TRP A 193 13.06 4.81 1.28
N SER A 194 12.18 4.52 0.33
CA SER A 194 11.85 3.18 -0.15
C SER A 194 12.08 3.11 -1.66
N THR A 195 12.45 1.96 -2.16
CA THR A 195 12.65 1.69 -3.58
C THR A 195 12.29 0.23 -3.89
N ILE A 196 12.20 -0.10 -5.16
CA ILE A 196 11.97 -1.48 -5.62
C ILE A 196 12.98 -2.49 -5.04
N LEU A 197 14.20 -2.03 -4.71
CA LEU A 197 15.26 -2.86 -4.11
C LEU A 197 14.96 -3.26 -2.65
N ASP A 198 14.12 -2.49 -1.96
CA ASP A 198 13.70 -2.73 -0.57
C ASP A 198 12.47 -3.62 -0.47
N GLN A 199 11.86 -3.93 -1.62
CA GLN A 199 10.65 -4.75 -1.70
C GLN A 199 10.91 -6.16 -1.18
N ARG A 200 10.04 -6.63 -0.27
CA ARG A 200 10.20 -7.93 0.39
C ARG A 200 8.89 -8.46 0.96
N LEU A 201 8.85 -9.77 1.19
CA LEU A 201 7.84 -10.43 2.02
C LEU A 201 8.40 -10.75 3.39
N ILE A 202 7.61 -10.51 4.43
CA ILE A 202 7.85 -10.95 5.79
C ILE A 202 6.75 -11.95 6.11
N VAL A 203 7.14 -13.22 6.28
CA VAL A 203 6.20 -14.32 6.43
C VAL A 203 6.28 -14.88 7.84
N THR A 204 5.12 -15.05 8.47
CA THR A 204 4.93 -15.77 9.74
C THR A 204 3.90 -16.88 9.53
N ASP A 205 3.65 -17.70 10.56
CA ASP A 205 2.64 -18.77 10.47
C ASP A 205 1.21 -18.22 10.30
N GLU A 206 0.95 -16.98 10.73
CA GLU A 206 -0.38 -16.38 10.73
C GLU A 206 -0.64 -15.48 9.53
N GLN A 207 0.40 -14.81 9.03
CA GLN A 207 0.27 -13.82 7.97
C GLN A 207 1.54 -13.67 7.14
N ALA A 208 1.35 -13.23 5.89
CA ALA A 208 2.42 -12.69 5.08
C ALA A 208 2.21 -11.18 4.94
N ARG A 209 3.28 -10.40 5.03
CA ARG A 209 3.28 -8.96 4.89
C ARG A 209 4.21 -8.58 3.74
N TRP A 210 3.65 -8.00 2.69
CA TRP A 210 4.39 -7.50 1.56
C TRP A 210 4.71 -6.02 1.77
N VAL A 211 5.99 -5.72 1.94
CA VAL A 211 6.53 -4.35 1.93
C VAL A 211 6.80 -3.99 0.47
N ARG A 212 6.11 -2.98 -0.01
CA ARG A 212 6.19 -2.51 -1.40
C ARG A 212 7.35 -1.54 -1.62
N ASP A 213 7.57 -1.25 -2.89
CA ASP A 213 8.55 -0.28 -3.39
C ASP A 213 8.29 1.17 -2.94
N ASP A 214 7.04 1.51 -2.64
CA ASP A 214 6.63 2.82 -2.11
C ASP A 214 6.62 2.87 -0.56
N GLY A 215 6.99 1.78 0.12
CA GLY A 215 6.98 1.65 1.57
C GLY A 215 5.63 1.24 2.17
N ARG A 216 4.59 1.06 1.35
CA ARG A 216 3.30 0.55 1.79
C ARG A 216 3.39 -0.91 2.17
N GLU A 217 2.64 -1.31 3.21
CA GLU A 217 2.55 -2.70 3.63
C GLU A 217 1.18 -3.28 3.31
N ILE A 218 1.17 -4.45 2.67
CA ILE A 218 -0.05 -5.21 2.38
C ILE A 218 0.00 -6.53 3.14
N VAL A 219 -1.04 -6.81 3.93
CA VAL A 219 -1.13 -7.97 4.79
C VAL A 219 -2.06 -9.03 4.20
N PHE A 220 -1.58 -10.25 4.15
CA PHE A 220 -2.32 -11.44 3.75
C PHE A 220 -2.48 -12.36 4.96
N PRO A 221 -3.70 -12.54 5.50
CA PRO A 221 -3.94 -13.54 6.55
C PRO A 221 -3.75 -14.94 5.97
N LEU A 222 -2.84 -15.75 6.53
CA LEU A 222 -2.59 -17.13 6.10
C LEU A 222 -3.44 -18.13 6.87
N THR A 223 -4.08 -17.69 7.97
CA THR A 223 -4.97 -18.49 8.80
C THR A 223 -6.42 -18.05 8.61
N GLY A 224 -7.35 -18.99 8.42
CA GLY A 224 -8.77 -18.71 8.29
C GLY A 224 -9.39 -19.23 7.00
N ARG A 225 -10.75 -19.33 6.97
CA ARG A 225 -11.56 -19.89 5.86
C ARG A 225 -11.54 -19.04 4.56
N ASN A 226 -10.66 -18.10 4.39
CA ASN A 226 -10.55 -17.28 3.16
C ASN A 226 -9.64 -17.92 2.10
N GLY A 227 -8.94 -19.00 2.43
CA GLY A 227 -8.33 -19.87 1.44
C GLY A 227 -9.43 -20.68 0.77
N VAL A 228 -9.68 -20.49 -0.50
CA VAL A 228 -10.45 -21.43 -1.29
C VAL A 228 -9.62 -22.71 -1.32
N SER A 229 -10.01 -23.68 -0.48
CA SER A 229 -9.51 -25.06 -0.58
C SER A 229 -9.90 -25.57 -1.96
N GLY A 230 -9.01 -25.43 -2.93
CA GLY A 230 -9.14 -26.08 -4.22
C GLY A 230 -9.09 -27.58 -3.97
N SER A 231 -10.17 -28.29 -4.27
CA SER A 231 -10.17 -29.74 -4.35
C SER A 231 -9.03 -30.24 -5.24
N PRO A 232 -8.24 -31.23 -4.82
CA PRO A 232 -7.21 -31.79 -5.65
C PRO A 232 -7.89 -32.54 -6.83
N THR A 233 -7.86 -31.95 -8.00
CA THR A 233 -8.24 -32.65 -9.23
C THR A 233 -7.04 -32.70 -10.14
N ALA A 234 -6.64 -33.93 -10.41
CA ALA A 234 -5.69 -34.42 -11.40
C ALA A 234 -4.25 -34.64 -10.89
N GLU A 235 -3.83 -35.87 -11.09
CA GLU A 235 -2.47 -36.37 -10.90
C GLU A 235 -1.48 -35.53 -11.70
N GLY A 236 -0.50 -34.93 -11.00
CA GLY A 236 0.63 -34.21 -11.61
C GLY A 236 0.69 -32.72 -11.39
N CYS A 237 -0.23 -32.11 -10.64
CA CYS A 237 -0.16 -30.69 -10.28
C CYS A 237 0.56 -30.52 -8.94
N HIS A 238 1.66 -29.77 -8.92
CA HIS A 238 2.33 -29.33 -7.70
C HIS A 238 1.30 -28.60 -6.82
N THR A 239 1.28 -28.95 -5.52
CA THR A 239 0.33 -28.39 -4.55
C THR A 239 0.60 -26.90 -4.37
N VAL A 240 -0.15 -26.06 -5.05
CA VAL A 240 -0.19 -24.61 -4.78
C VAL A 240 -1.00 -24.42 -3.49
N GLU A 241 -0.32 -24.01 -2.42
CA GLU A 241 -1.01 -23.57 -1.21
C GLU A 241 -1.45 -22.12 -1.38
N GLY A 242 -2.69 -21.83 -1.14
CA GLY A 242 -3.36 -20.56 -1.37
C GLY A 242 -4.41 -20.65 -2.49
N PRO A 243 -4.82 -19.55 -3.11
CA PRO A 243 -4.37 -18.18 -2.82
C PRO A 243 -5.04 -17.57 -1.58
N TRP A 244 -4.29 -16.78 -0.82
CA TRP A 244 -4.83 -15.95 0.25
C TRP A 244 -4.98 -14.51 -0.25
N ARG A 245 -6.11 -13.90 0.05
CA ARG A 245 -6.42 -12.54 -0.39
C ARG A 245 -6.01 -11.51 0.66
N ALA A 246 -5.45 -10.40 0.23
CA ALA A 246 -5.28 -9.23 1.08
C ALA A 246 -6.65 -8.66 1.49
N ALA A 247 -6.75 -8.16 2.72
CA ALA A 247 -8.01 -7.66 3.26
C ALA A 247 -8.52 -6.39 2.52
N GLN A 248 -7.62 -5.58 1.99
CA GLN A 248 -7.91 -4.24 1.46
C GLN A 248 -7.65 -4.08 -0.03
N ASP A 249 -6.86 -4.97 -0.61
CA ASP A 249 -6.37 -4.84 -1.98
C ASP A 249 -6.87 -6.00 -2.85
N ASN A 250 -6.97 -5.75 -4.15
CA ASN A 250 -7.27 -6.80 -5.13
C ASN A 250 -5.98 -7.55 -5.51
N VAL A 251 -5.29 -8.05 -4.50
CA VAL A 251 -4.07 -8.85 -4.63
C VAL A 251 -4.18 -10.13 -3.82
N TRP A 252 -3.52 -11.16 -4.29
CA TRP A 252 -3.50 -12.50 -3.69
C TRP A 252 -2.07 -12.96 -3.54
N ILE A 253 -1.81 -13.76 -2.53
CA ILE A 253 -0.54 -14.45 -2.35
C ILE A 253 -0.75 -15.97 -2.41
N SER A 254 0.18 -16.68 -3.03
CA SER A 254 0.20 -18.14 -3.09
C SER A 254 1.63 -18.67 -2.97
N ARG A 255 1.77 -19.92 -2.55
CA ARG A 255 3.01 -20.67 -2.68
C ARG A 255 3.05 -21.37 -4.03
N GLY A 256 4.21 -21.42 -4.64
CA GLY A 256 4.48 -22.14 -5.87
C GLY A 256 5.91 -22.68 -5.88
N ASP A 257 6.30 -23.28 -6.99
CA ASP A 257 7.67 -23.70 -7.25
C ASP A 257 8.31 -22.83 -8.33
N ALA A 258 9.61 -22.61 -8.24
CA ALA A 258 10.36 -21.86 -9.26
C ALA A 258 10.22 -22.47 -10.67
N ALA A 259 9.98 -23.77 -10.78
CA ALA A 259 9.73 -24.45 -12.05
C ALA A 259 8.43 -24.00 -12.75
N ASP A 260 7.45 -23.47 -11.99
CA ASP A 260 6.16 -23.00 -12.51
C ASP A 260 6.23 -21.55 -13.03
N LEU A 261 7.38 -20.89 -12.92
CA LEU A 261 7.59 -19.49 -13.30
C LEU A 261 8.05 -19.35 -14.75
N ALA A 262 7.31 -19.93 -15.68
CA ALA A 262 7.51 -19.66 -17.10
C ALA A 262 7.25 -18.17 -17.38
N GLY A 263 8.31 -17.40 -17.70
CA GLY A 263 8.20 -15.97 -18.03
C GLY A 263 9.18 -15.05 -17.30
N VAL A 264 9.81 -15.47 -16.20
CA VAL A 264 10.95 -14.75 -15.62
C VAL A 264 12.25 -15.36 -16.14
N GLN A 265 12.51 -15.14 -17.43
CA GLN A 265 13.73 -15.62 -18.06
C GLN A 265 14.93 -14.93 -17.42
N GLY A 266 15.83 -15.70 -16.82
CA GLY A 266 17.06 -15.19 -16.22
C GLY A 266 17.09 -15.11 -14.69
N ALA A 267 15.96 -15.22 -14.00
CA ALA A 267 15.99 -15.33 -12.54
C ALA A 267 16.49 -16.71 -12.11
N THR A 268 17.60 -16.74 -11.41
CA THR A 268 18.16 -17.97 -10.81
C THR A 268 17.50 -18.21 -9.46
N VAL A 269 16.26 -18.76 -9.49
CA VAL A 269 15.57 -19.20 -8.28
C VAL A 269 15.38 -20.69 -8.36
N ALA A 270 15.68 -21.40 -7.30
CA ALA A 270 15.44 -22.83 -7.15
C ALA A 270 14.55 -23.08 -5.92
N GLY A 271 13.62 -24.02 -6.03
CA GLY A 271 12.78 -24.44 -4.93
C GLY A 271 11.52 -23.59 -4.73
N PRO A 272 10.93 -23.61 -3.53
CA PRO A 272 9.67 -22.96 -3.25
C PRO A 272 9.76 -21.43 -3.34
N VAL A 273 8.70 -20.82 -3.85
CA VAL A 273 8.57 -19.36 -4.00
C VAL A 273 7.23 -18.89 -3.46
N TRP A 274 7.17 -17.58 -3.18
CA TRP A 274 5.90 -16.89 -2.97
C TRP A 274 5.58 -16.06 -4.21
N ILE A 275 4.30 -16.07 -4.59
CA ILE A 275 3.79 -15.33 -5.74
C ILE A 275 2.68 -14.40 -5.25
N VAL A 276 2.88 -13.10 -5.43
CA VAL A 276 1.84 -12.08 -5.25
C VAL A 276 1.30 -11.73 -6.62
N ALA A 277 -0.01 -11.84 -6.80
CA ALA A 277 -0.68 -11.59 -8.07
C ALA A 277 -1.83 -10.60 -7.90
N ASP A 278 -2.08 -9.79 -8.91
CA ASP A 278 -3.23 -8.90 -8.98
C ASP A 278 -4.25 -9.34 -10.05
N ASN A 279 -5.34 -8.60 -10.16
CA ASN A 279 -6.40 -8.86 -11.14
C ASN A 279 -6.04 -8.45 -12.59
N THR A 280 -4.89 -7.84 -12.81
CA THR A 280 -4.38 -7.50 -14.16
C THR A 280 -3.54 -8.63 -14.76
N GLY A 281 -3.26 -9.67 -13.98
CA GLY A 281 -2.38 -10.78 -14.35
C GLY A 281 -0.91 -10.51 -14.06
N SER A 282 -0.58 -9.38 -13.44
CA SER A 282 0.77 -9.09 -12.96
C SER A 282 1.12 -9.99 -11.77
N ARG A 283 2.37 -10.43 -11.72
CA ARG A 283 2.88 -11.29 -10.66
C ARG A 283 4.20 -10.77 -10.16
N LEU A 284 4.37 -10.78 -8.84
CA LEU A 284 5.63 -10.54 -8.17
C LEU A 284 6.08 -11.84 -7.51
N ILE A 285 7.36 -12.14 -7.64
CA ILE A 285 7.94 -13.39 -7.20
C ILE A 285 8.96 -13.11 -6.12
N PHE A 286 8.86 -13.88 -5.04
CA PHE A 286 9.76 -13.78 -3.89
C PHE A 286 10.33 -15.16 -3.56
N THR A 287 11.55 -15.23 -3.05
CA THR A 287 12.11 -16.48 -2.51
C THR A 287 11.31 -16.97 -1.31
N ALA A 288 11.59 -18.17 -0.85
CA ALA A 288 10.98 -18.71 0.37
C ALA A 288 11.23 -17.82 1.60
N GLU A 289 12.39 -17.15 1.65
CA GLU A 289 12.81 -16.21 2.70
C GLU A 289 12.24 -14.80 2.51
N GLY A 290 11.48 -14.57 1.43
CA GLY A 290 10.79 -13.32 1.16
C GLY A 290 11.59 -12.26 0.39
N ALA A 291 12.76 -12.61 -0.17
CA ALA A 291 13.49 -11.68 -1.04
C ALA A 291 12.80 -11.58 -2.41
N TRP A 292 12.59 -10.35 -2.90
CA TRP A 292 12.02 -10.13 -4.22
C TRP A 292 12.98 -10.59 -5.32
N VAL A 293 12.46 -11.35 -6.28
CA VAL A 293 13.21 -11.95 -7.39
C VAL A 293 12.94 -11.24 -8.69
N GLY A 294 11.69 -10.85 -8.90
CA GLY A 294 11.26 -10.23 -10.14
C GLY A 294 9.75 -10.11 -10.23
N SER A 295 9.29 -9.58 -11.34
CA SER A 295 7.86 -9.44 -11.65
C SER A 295 7.60 -9.72 -13.13
N THR A 296 6.38 -10.17 -13.43
CA THR A 296 5.87 -10.31 -14.80
C THR A 296 4.60 -9.51 -14.95
N SER A 297 4.38 -8.91 -16.13
CA SER A 297 3.09 -8.34 -16.49
C SER A 297 2.11 -9.42 -16.96
N GLY A 298 0.83 -9.07 -17.09
CA GLY A 298 -0.17 -9.94 -17.70
C GLY A 298 0.12 -10.26 -19.18
N ALA A 299 0.98 -9.48 -19.84
CA ALA A 299 1.44 -9.72 -21.21
C ALA A 299 2.64 -10.68 -21.29
N GLY A 300 3.20 -11.08 -20.13
CA GLY A 300 4.27 -12.06 -20.04
C GLY A 300 5.68 -11.48 -20.07
N ASP A 301 5.83 -10.15 -20.22
CA ASP A 301 7.12 -9.48 -20.10
C ASP A 301 7.46 -9.25 -18.61
N GLY A 302 8.74 -9.28 -18.28
CA GLY A 302 9.16 -9.21 -16.89
C GLY A 302 10.44 -8.43 -16.64
N ILE A 303 10.63 -8.13 -15.36
CA ILE A 303 11.89 -7.65 -14.81
C ILE A 303 12.35 -8.60 -13.72
N TRP A 304 13.65 -8.80 -13.60
CA TRP A 304 14.24 -9.62 -12.55
C TRP A 304 15.50 -8.97 -11.99
N ILE A 305 15.89 -9.42 -10.82
CA ILE A 305 17.01 -8.89 -10.08
C ILE A 305 18.10 -9.96 -9.91
N GLU A 306 19.32 -9.60 -10.18
CA GLU A 306 20.49 -10.42 -9.85
C GLU A 306 21.04 -10.01 -8.49
N ARG A 307 21.32 -11.00 -7.63
CA ARG A 307 21.85 -10.78 -6.29
C ARG A 307 23.17 -11.51 -6.11
N ARG A 308 24.05 -10.88 -5.35
CA ARG A 308 25.30 -11.51 -4.87
C ARG A 308 25.43 -11.21 -3.37
N ASP A 309 25.62 -12.25 -2.58
CA ASP A 309 25.70 -12.15 -1.11
C ASP A 309 24.50 -11.42 -0.48
N GLY A 310 23.30 -11.67 -1.02
CA GLY A 310 22.05 -11.04 -0.58
C GLY A 310 21.78 -9.64 -1.15
N MET A 311 22.79 -8.96 -1.68
CA MET A 311 22.65 -7.62 -2.26
C MET A 311 22.28 -7.69 -3.74
N ALA A 312 21.38 -6.82 -4.16
CA ALA A 312 21.03 -6.63 -5.57
C ALA A 312 22.20 -5.98 -6.30
N ILE A 313 22.73 -6.62 -7.35
CA ILE A 313 23.85 -6.09 -8.13
C ILE A 313 23.43 -5.60 -9.52
N SER A 314 22.33 -6.09 -10.04
CA SER A 314 21.74 -5.58 -11.27
C SER A 314 20.26 -5.92 -11.37
N MET A 315 19.54 -5.12 -12.16
CA MET A 315 18.16 -5.36 -12.57
C MET A 315 18.11 -5.51 -14.09
N HIS A 316 17.29 -6.40 -14.57
CA HIS A 316 17.18 -6.73 -16.00
C HIS A 316 15.74 -6.73 -16.45
N SER A 317 15.52 -6.51 -17.75
CA SER A 317 14.25 -6.76 -18.43
C SER A 317 14.44 -7.69 -19.62
N GLU A 318 13.38 -8.33 -20.06
CA GLU A 318 13.40 -9.25 -21.21
C GLU A 318 13.92 -8.63 -22.51
N TRP A 319 13.88 -7.30 -22.62
CA TRP A 319 14.31 -6.58 -23.81
C TRP A 319 15.80 -6.21 -23.77
N GLY A 320 16.63 -6.90 -22.96
CA GLY A 320 18.05 -6.67 -22.85
C GLY A 320 18.43 -5.34 -22.20
N ARG A 321 17.49 -4.67 -21.54
CA ARG A 321 17.78 -3.47 -20.74
C ARG A 321 18.21 -3.90 -19.35
N SER A 322 19.20 -3.21 -18.81
CA SER A 322 19.67 -3.46 -17.44
C SER A 322 20.04 -2.18 -16.72
N VAL A 323 20.11 -2.29 -15.40
CA VAL A 323 20.65 -1.27 -14.51
C VAL A 323 21.59 -1.97 -13.54
N ASP A 324 22.88 -1.62 -13.59
CA ASP A 324 23.89 -2.11 -12.67
C ASP A 324 23.93 -1.24 -11.40
N LEU A 325 24.05 -1.87 -10.25
CA LEU A 325 23.93 -1.26 -8.94
C LEU A 325 25.26 -1.36 -8.18
N PHE A 326 25.73 -0.23 -7.67
CA PHE A 326 27.00 -0.12 -6.95
C PHE A 326 26.75 0.45 -5.55
N TYR A 327 27.32 -0.18 -4.55
CA TYR A 327 27.11 0.16 -3.15
C TYR A 327 28.39 0.67 -2.50
N ALA A 328 28.22 1.57 -1.54
CA ALA A 328 29.25 2.02 -0.63
C ALA A 328 28.68 2.04 0.79
N GLN A 329 29.39 1.44 1.74
CA GLN A 329 28.98 1.38 3.15
C GLN A 329 27.54 0.84 3.35
N GLY A 330 27.16 -0.18 2.55
CA GLY A 330 25.82 -0.80 2.61
C GLY A 330 24.69 -0.01 1.94
N ARG A 331 24.96 1.16 1.35
CA ARG A 331 23.98 2.01 0.67
C ARG A 331 24.22 2.08 -0.82
N LEU A 332 23.16 2.26 -1.60
CA LEU A 332 23.25 2.44 -3.05
C LEU A 332 24.00 3.74 -3.35
N ALA A 333 25.19 3.64 -3.94
CA ALA A 333 26.03 4.78 -4.28
C ALA A 333 25.87 5.22 -5.74
N LYS A 334 25.59 4.25 -6.65
CA LYS A 334 25.45 4.54 -8.07
C LYS A 334 24.57 3.49 -8.74
N ALA A 335 23.76 3.93 -9.69
CA ALA A 335 23.05 3.08 -10.64
C ALA A 335 23.48 3.46 -12.05
N VAL A 336 23.77 2.44 -12.92
CA VAL A 336 24.21 2.64 -14.30
C VAL A 336 23.31 1.87 -15.22
N ALA A 337 22.59 2.56 -16.08
CA ALA A 337 21.71 1.98 -17.07
C ALA A 337 22.48 1.48 -18.30
N SER A 338 22.01 0.43 -18.96
CA SER A 338 22.62 -0.16 -20.17
C SER A 338 22.70 0.79 -21.35
N ASP A 339 21.97 1.91 -21.33
CA ASP A 339 22.05 2.98 -22.34
C ASP A 339 23.09 4.05 -22.01
N GLY A 340 23.85 3.90 -20.93
CA GLY A 340 24.91 4.80 -20.50
C GLY A 340 24.46 5.89 -19.51
N ARG A 341 23.16 6.06 -19.25
CA ARG A 341 22.69 6.96 -18.19
C ARG A 341 23.16 6.45 -16.83
N SER A 342 23.50 7.37 -15.94
CA SER A 342 23.90 7.00 -14.59
C SER A 342 23.33 7.99 -13.57
N VAL A 343 23.08 7.47 -12.37
CA VAL A 343 22.64 8.25 -11.21
C VAL A 343 23.59 7.96 -10.06
N SER A 344 23.99 8.99 -9.33
CA SER A 344 24.84 8.89 -8.16
C SER A 344 24.15 9.43 -6.94
N TYR A 345 24.37 8.78 -5.81
CA TYR A 345 23.75 9.09 -4.53
C TYR A 345 24.83 9.43 -3.50
N ALA A 346 24.65 10.55 -2.80
CA ALA A 346 25.54 10.96 -1.74
C ALA A 346 24.81 11.06 -0.40
N TYR A 347 25.50 10.68 0.66
CA TYR A 347 24.97 10.58 2.01
C TYR A 347 25.80 11.39 2.98
N ASP A 348 25.17 11.90 4.04
CA ASP A 348 25.88 12.51 5.15
C ASP A 348 26.46 11.44 6.12
N SER A 349 27.09 11.92 7.19
CA SER A 349 27.68 11.05 8.22
C SER A 349 26.65 10.23 9.01
N HIS A 350 25.36 10.58 8.93
CA HIS A 350 24.26 9.84 9.55
C HIS A 350 23.60 8.85 8.58
N GLY A 351 24.09 8.77 7.34
CA GLY A 351 23.53 7.90 6.30
C GLY A 351 22.22 8.43 5.69
N ARG A 352 21.92 9.72 5.83
CA ARG A 352 20.76 10.37 5.19
C ARG A 352 21.17 10.80 3.79
N LEU A 353 20.27 10.56 2.81
CA LEU A 353 20.48 10.95 1.42
C LEU A 353 20.47 12.49 1.31
N VAL A 354 21.59 13.09 0.88
CA VAL A 354 21.72 14.55 0.78
C VAL A 354 21.81 15.07 -0.64
N GLU A 355 22.24 14.22 -1.59
CA GLU A 355 22.34 14.62 -2.98
C GLU A 355 22.10 13.44 -3.92
N VAL A 356 21.37 13.70 -5.00
CA VAL A 356 21.22 12.78 -6.13
C VAL A 356 21.60 13.52 -7.40
N THR A 357 22.62 13.02 -8.09
CA THR A 357 23.05 13.50 -9.39
C THR A 357 22.46 12.62 -10.48
N ARG A 358 21.55 13.18 -11.27
CA ARG A 358 20.87 12.55 -12.41
C ARG A 358 21.31 13.20 -13.72
N PRO A 359 20.98 12.63 -14.89
CA PRO A 359 21.26 13.26 -16.19
C PRO A 359 20.62 14.64 -16.38
N ASP A 360 19.51 14.94 -15.73
CA ASP A 360 18.79 16.20 -15.75
C ASP A 360 19.35 17.25 -14.75
N GLY A 361 20.24 16.85 -13.83
CA GLY A 361 20.89 17.75 -12.89
C GLY A 361 21.04 17.17 -11.48
N VAL A 362 21.29 18.07 -10.54
CA VAL A 362 21.59 17.72 -9.15
C VAL A 362 20.43 18.11 -8.26
N HIS A 363 19.91 17.14 -7.53
CA HIS A 363 18.84 17.31 -6.53
C HIS A 363 19.45 17.24 -5.13
N ARG A 364 19.07 18.15 -4.24
CA ARG A 364 19.62 18.21 -2.88
C ARG A 364 18.51 18.13 -1.84
N TYR A 365 18.84 17.50 -0.72
CA TYR A 365 17.92 17.22 0.37
C TYR A 365 18.50 17.76 1.67
N GLN A 366 17.69 18.56 2.39
CA GLN A 366 18.06 19.05 3.71
C GLN A 366 17.19 18.35 4.76
N TRP A 367 17.74 18.17 5.94
CA TRP A 367 17.15 17.38 7.00
C TRP A 367 17.08 18.15 8.31
N ASP A 368 15.95 17.98 9.00
CA ASP A 368 15.82 18.35 10.44
C ASP A 368 15.64 17.04 11.22
N GLY A 369 16.66 16.66 11.98
CA GLY A 369 16.74 15.33 12.56
C GLY A 369 16.66 14.23 11.50
N TRP A 370 15.66 13.36 11.60
CA TRP A 370 15.38 12.30 10.63
C TRP A 370 14.34 12.68 9.56
N LEU A 371 13.77 13.89 9.66
CA LEU A 371 12.75 14.35 8.72
C LEU A 371 13.36 15.21 7.62
N LEU A 372 12.85 15.05 6.41
CA LEU A 372 13.18 15.88 5.28
C LEU A 372 12.57 17.27 5.51
N SER A 373 13.40 18.31 5.47
CA SER A 373 12.96 19.70 5.71
C SER A 373 12.91 20.53 4.43
N GLN A 374 13.72 20.18 3.41
CA GLN A 374 13.74 20.91 2.15
C GLN A 374 14.24 20.02 1.02
N VAL A 375 13.65 20.19 -0.15
CA VAL A 375 14.08 19.58 -1.42
C VAL A 375 14.43 20.70 -2.40
N ILE A 376 15.59 20.61 -3.00
CA ILE A 376 16.07 21.55 -4.00
C ILE A 376 16.25 20.78 -5.31
N ASP A 377 15.46 21.13 -6.31
CA ASP A 377 15.52 20.47 -7.61
C ASP A 377 16.74 20.90 -8.46
N ALA A 378 16.88 20.30 -9.64
CA ALA A 378 17.99 20.57 -10.56
C ALA A 378 18.02 22.03 -11.07
N SER A 379 16.92 22.77 -11.01
CA SER A 379 16.84 24.18 -11.37
C SER A 379 17.24 25.12 -10.22
N GLY A 380 17.44 24.55 -9.02
CA GLY A 380 17.75 25.30 -7.79
C GLY A 380 16.50 25.84 -7.10
N VAL A 381 15.31 25.42 -7.52
CA VAL A 381 14.06 25.77 -6.85
C VAL A 381 13.90 24.90 -5.61
N ALA A 382 13.70 25.56 -4.48
CA ALA A 382 13.44 24.89 -3.21
C ALA A 382 11.93 24.64 -3.06
N GLN A 383 11.58 23.42 -2.72
CA GLN A 383 10.25 23.01 -2.29
C GLN A 383 10.33 22.69 -0.79
N CYS A 384 9.39 23.22 -0.01
CA CYS A 384 9.33 23.02 1.43
C CYS A 384 8.26 22.00 1.76
#